data_b2c18de5453ff35879c4dd1cefdd3e9c
#
_entry.id   b2c18de5453ff35879c4dd1cefdd3e9c
#
_cell.length_a   1.000
_cell.length_b   1.000
_cell.length_c   1.000
_cell.angle_alpha   90.00
_cell.angle_beta   90.00
_cell.angle_gamma   90.00
#
_symmetry.space_group_name_H-M   'P 1'
#
loop_
_entity.id
_entity.type
_entity.pdbx_description
1 polymer ?
#
loop_
_entity_poly.entity_id
_entity_poly.type
_entity_poly.pdbx_seq_one_letter_code
_entity_poly.pdbx_strand_id
1 'polypeptide(L)'
;MKAIGNGESVVRIKRLVGAGITVALVAGLVCLVKVRTAEPSPGNSDSRPTNQVRAEGAGVAVTNPVEELAAITSKYSRVKPLTPGPNDGMVVALTARVLTNSHYLRRALDAEMSARFFRRYFDLLDPLHMHFLKTDLKEFEQYRSSLSDMVLRVGDTSVANEIFSRFIERVDQRVALVAGLLITNRFEFKTDETYSPNRKHADWPADLEEARALWQKHLRYEYLQEKLNKKKSDEILKTLSARYKRLIKSWGELDHEDVLQLFLTALAQAYDPHSDYMGKAQLENFAINMKLSLFGIGALLRMDDDYCKIESLTPGGPAARSKKLKPNDRIIAVQQKGGEPVDVIGWKLTKIVE
;
A
#
# COMPACT_ATOMS: atom_id res chain seq x y z
N MET A 1 14.30 35.53 -1.07
CA MET A 1 13.97 35.10 -2.42
C MET A 1 15.24 35.10 -3.24
N LYS A 2 15.87 33.94 -3.44
CA LYS A 2 16.99 33.80 -4.36
C LYS A 2 16.55 32.79 -5.42
N ALA A 3 16.42 33.27 -6.65
CA ALA A 3 16.27 32.45 -7.82
C ALA A 3 17.65 31.87 -8.17
N ILE A 4 17.74 30.55 -8.25
CA ILE A 4 18.90 29.88 -8.82
C ILE A 4 18.46 29.41 -10.20
N GLY A 5 19.18 29.84 -11.22
CA GLY A 5 18.87 29.57 -12.61
C GLY A 5 18.83 28.07 -12.92
N ASN A 6 17.97 27.74 -13.83
CA ASN A 6 17.59 26.46 -14.47
C ASN A 6 16.23 25.93 -14.03
N GLY A 7 15.13 26.70 -14.24
CA GLY A 7 13.76 26.16 -14.29
C GLY A 7 13.20 25.51 -13.02
N GLU A 8 13.89 25.55 -11.90
CA GLU A 8 13.46 24.98 -10.64
C GLU A 8 13.02 26.06 -9.64
N SER A 9 11.75 26.05 -9.26
CA SER A 9 11.21 26.96 -8.25
C SER A 9 11.19 26.29 -6.89
N VAL A 10 11.89 26.89 -5.91
CA VAL A 10 11.85 26.48 -4.50
C VAL A 10 10.80 27.31 -3.78
N VAL A 11 9.77 26.69 -3.26
CA VAL A 11 8.67 27.36 -2.55
C VAL A 11 8.82 27.21 -1.04
N ARG A 12 8.98 28.33 -0.35
CA ARG A 12 8.97 28.41 1.12
C ARG A 12 7.58 28.79 1.61
N ILE A 13 6.90 27.89 2.32
CA ILE A 13 5.61 28.17 2.93
C ILE A 13 5.83 28.57 4.40
N LYS A 14 5.63 29.84 4.72
CA LYS A 14 5.59 30.33 6.12
C LYS A 14 4.16 30.26 6.64
N ARG A 15 3.97 29.66 7.78
CA ARG A 15 2.70 29.74 8.53
C ARG A 15 2.53 31.18 9.02
N LEU A 16 1.50 31.87 8.57
CA LEU A 16 1.02 33.12 9.21
C LEU A 16 0.20 32.73 10.44
N VAL A 17 0.75 33.01 11.62
CA VAL A 17 0.03 32.90 12.87
C VAL A 17 -0.68 34.23 13.09
N GLY A 18 -2.01 34.21 12.96
CA GLY A 18 -2.86 35.30 13.47
C GLY A 18 -2.99 35.15 14.99
N ALA A 19 -2.84 36.26 15.70
CA ALA A 19 -2.84 36.34 17.15
C ALA A 19 -4.20 35.94 17.76
N GLY A 20 -4.14 35.13 18.83
CA GLY A 20 -5.24 34.98 19.76
C GLY A 20 -5.33 33.61 20.42
N ILE A 21 -4.72 33.50 21.63
CA ILE A 21 -5.07 32.63 22.76
C ILE A 21 -4.56 31.16 22.74
N THR A 22 -3.55 30.97 23.58
CA THR A 22 -3.24 29.88 24.55
C THR A 22 -2.84 28.49 24.03
N VAL A 23 -1.53 28.26 24.13
CA VAL A 23 -0.79 27.06 24.58
C VAL A 23 -1.19 25.71 24.02
N ALA A 24 -0.50 25.31 22.97
CA ALA A 24 0.09 24.00 22.83
C ALA A 24 1.31 24.12 21.91
N LEU A 25 2.47 23.78 22.42
CA LEU A 25 3.72 23.66 21.67
C LEU A 25 3.56 22.58 20.59
N VAL A 26 3.24 22.99 19.36
CA VAL A 26 3.42 22.15 18.18
C VAL A 26 4.48 22.85 17.34
N ALA A 27 5.63 22.22 17.23
CA ALA A 27 6.74 22.66 16.40
C ALA A 27 6.23 22.94 14.98
N GLY A 28 6.35 24.19 14.53
CA GLY A 28 5.90 24.61 13.20
C GLY A 28 6.76 24.00 12.11
N LEU A 29 6.18 23.08 11.36
CA LEU A 29 6.80 22.47 10.19
C LEU A 29 6.75 23.47 9.02
N VAL A 30 7.90 23.87 8.53
CA VAL A 30 8.02 24.58 7.25
C VAL A 30 8.54 23.59 6.24
N CYS A 31 7.67 23.12 5.35
CA CYS A 31 8.06 22.26 4.24
C CYS A 31 8.49 23.12 3.06
N LEU A 32 9.67 22.85 2.51
CA LEU A 32 10.17 23.33 1.23
C LEU A 32 9.87 22.27 0.19
N VAL A 33 9.02 22.58 -0.77
CA VAL A 33 8.69 21.68 -1.87
C VAL A 33 9.46 22.09 -3.10
N LYS A 34 10.28 21.19 -3.65
CA LYS A 34 10.97 21.37 -4.93
C LYS A 34 10.14 20.74 -6.03
N VAL A 35 9.64 21.57 -6.94
CA VAL A 35 8.75 21.15 -8.02
C VAL A 35 9.46 21.34 -9.37
N ARG A 36 9.41 20.31 -10.20
CA ARG A 36 9.88 20.38 -11.59
C ARG A 36 8.68 20.60 -12.50
N THR A 37 8.66 21.73 -13.19
CA THR A 37 7.65 22.02 -14.21
C THR A 37 8.13 21.51 -15.57
N ALA A 38 7.28 20.77 -16.27
CA ALA A 38 7.53 20.43 -17.67
C ALA A 38 7.13 21.62 -18.55
N GLU A 39 8.08 22.18 -19.30
CA GLU A 39 7.82 23.24 -20.27
C GLU A 39 7.15 22.67 -21.53
N PRO A 40 6.21 23.42 -22.14
CA PRO A 40 5.71 23.13 -23.48
C PRO A 40 6.72 23.57 -24.54
N SER A 41 7.01 22.70 -25.51
CA SER A 41 7.83 22.98 -26.69
C SER A 41 7.30 24.15 -27.50
N PRO A 42 8.13 25.12 -27.89
CA PRO A 42 7.78 26.04 -28.95
C PRO A 42 8.10 25.45 -30.33
N GLY A 43 7.17 25.63 -31.25
CA GLY A 43 7.34 25.22 -32.65
C GLY A 43 8.21 26.15 -33.45
N ASN A 44 9.03 25.54 -34.22
CA ASN A 44 9.48 25.73 -35.60
C ASN A 44 9.88 27.07 -36.20
N SER A 45 11.12 27.18 -36.71
CA SER A 45 11.41 27.38 -38.14
C SER A 45 12.90 27.44 -38.44
N ASP A 46 13.28 26.61 -39.45
CA ASP A 46 14.37 26.74 -40.45
C ASP A 46 15.81 27.09 -40.10
N SER A 47 16.70 26.16 -40.35
CA SER A 47 17.74 26.12 -41.41
C SER A 47 18.87 25.12 -41.07
N ARG A 48 19.24 24.28 -42.04
CA ARG A 48 20.38 23.36 -42.04
C ARG A 48 21.74 24.11 -42.07
N PRO A 49 22.84 23.48 -41.59
CA PRO A 49 23.44 22.31 -42.29
C PRO A 49 24.02 21.19 -41.37
N THR A 50 24.11 20.06 -41.98
CA THR A 50 24.80 18.79 -41.70
C THR A 50 26.02 18.86 -40.79
N ASN A 51 25.99 18.03 -39.71
CA ASN A 51 27.14 17.22 -39.31
C ASN A 51 26.62 15.98 -38.55
N GLN A 52 27.02 14.81 -39.06
CA GLN A 52 26.73 13.51 -38.49
C GLN A 52 27.46 13.39 -37.14
N VAL A 53 26.71 13.29 -36.06
CA VAL A 53 27.12 12.69 -34.80
C VAL A 53 26.10 11.61 -34.50
N ARG A 54 26.57 10.39 -34.48
CA ARG A 54 25.87 9.14 -34.16
C ARG A 54 25.34 9.27 -32.73
N ALA A 55 24.08 9.61 -32.55
CA ALA A 55 23.40 9.52 -31.28
C ALA A 55 22.92 8.06 -31.13
N GLU A 56 23.56 7.31 -30.27
CA GLU A 56 22.99 6.09 -29.72
C GLU A 56 21.75 6.49 -28.93
N GLY A 57 20.60 6.39 -29.59
CA GLY A 57 19.32 6.50 -28.93
C GLY A 57 19.16 5.30 -28.01
N ALA A 58 19.27 5.53 -26.71
CA ALA A 58 18.71 4.61 -25.72
C ALA A 58 17.20 4.59 -25.94
N GLY A 59 16.74 3.69 -26.80
CA GLY A 59 15.34 3.36 -26.96
C GLY A 59 14.84 2.95 -25.59
N VAL A 60 13.84 3.65 -25.07
CA VAL A 60 13.04 3.14 -23.95
C VAL A 60 12.47 1.82 -24.45
N ALA A 61 13.05 0.71 -23.99
CA ALA A 61 12.54 -0.61 -24.29
C ALA A 61 11.09 -0.63 -23.76
N VAL A 62 10.15 -0.75 -24.69
CA VAL A 62 8.74 -1.00 -24.35
C VAL A 62 8.72 -2.39 -23.74
N THR A 63 8.92 -2.48 -22.43
CA THR A 63 8.89 -3.73 -21.70
C THR A 63 7.47 -4.30 -21.78
N ASN A 64 7.38 -5.57 -22.14
CA ASN A 64 6.12 -6.29 -22.18
C ASN A 64 5.52 -6.30 -20.75
N PRO A 65 4.29 -5.84 -20.53
CA PRO A 65 3.67 -5.78 -19.19
C PRO A 65 3.68 -7.12 -18.44
N VAL A 66 3.68 -8.24 -19.17
CA VAL A 66 3.74 -9.58 -18.58
C VAL A 66 5.16 -9.92 -18.12
N GLU A 67 6.18 -9.50 -18.86
CA GLU A 67 7.59 -9.66 -18.47
C GLU A 67 7.93 -8.81 -17.25
N GLU A 68 7.39 -7.58 -17.16
CA GLU A 68 7.49 -6.77 -15.97
C GLU A 68 6.86 -7.44 -14.75
N LEU A 69 5.69 -8.09 -14.91
CA LEU A 69 5.05 -8.82 -13.83
C LEU A 69 5.92 -9.98 -13.35
N ALA A 70 6.52 -10.76 -14.29
CA ALA A 70 7.42 -11.86 -13.97
C ALA A 70 8.70 -11.38 -13.24
N ALA A 71 9.23 -10.22 -13.60
CA ALA A 71 10.41 -9.64 -12.94
C ALA A 71 10.12 -9.18 -11.52
N ILE A 72 8.92 -8.68 -11.24
CA ILE A 72 8.53 -8.20 -9.91
C ILE A 72 8.41 -9.35 -8.90
N THR A 73 7.88 -10.51 -9.28
CA THR A 73 7.73 -11.65 -8.37
C THR A 73 9.05 -12.06 -7.73
N SER A 74 10.14 -12.06 -8.51
CA SER A 74 11.47 -12.38 -7.98
C SER A 74 12.03 -11.35 -6.99
N LYS A 75 11.47 -10.13 -6.95
CA LYS A 75 11.88 -9.07 -6.02
C LYS A 75 11.32 -9.29 -4.62
N TYR A 76 10.05 -9.64 -4.50
CA TYR A 76 9.37 -9.76 -3.20
C TYR A 76 9.66 -11.09 -2.51
N SER A 77 9.84 -12.19 -3.24
CA SER A 77 10.23 -13.49 -2.68
C SER A 77 11.62 -13.50 -2.02
N ARG A 78 12.45 -12.49 -2.30
CA ARG A 78 13.80 -12.34 -1.73
C ARG A 78 13.85 -11.32 -0.58
N VAL A 79 12.74 -10.68 -0.24
CA VAL A 79 12.71 -9.72 0.86
C VAL A 79 12.82 -10.47 2.19
N LYS A 80 13.71 -10.00 3.06
CA LYS A 80 13.87 -10.54 4.42
C LYS A 80 12.53 -10.41 5.16
N PRO A 81 12.10 -11.45 5.91
CA PRO A 81 10.90 -11.36 6.73
C PRO A 81 10.92 -10.14 7.63
N LEU A 82 9.76 -9.51 7.80
CA LEU A 82 9.60 -8.38 8.69
C LEU A 82 9.89 -8.82 10.14
N THR A 83 10.52 -7.94 10.89
CA THR A 83 10.76 -8.12 12.32
C THR A 83 9.95 -7.09 13.09
N PRO A 84 9.51 -7.41 14.32
CA PRO A 84 8.83 -6.44 15.17
C PRO A 84 9.63 -5.15 15.34
N GLY A 85 8.93 -4.03 15.37
CA GLY A 85 9.52 -2.74 15.71
C GLY A 85 9.82 -2.62 17.20
N PRO A 86 10.63 -1.63 17.60
CA PRO A 86 11.10 -1.52 18.98
C PRO A 86 10.00 -1.27 20.01
N ASN A 87 8.86 -0.72 19.59
CA ASN A 87 7.72 -0.39 20.46
C ASN A 87 6.51 -1.32 20.27
N ASP A 88 6.54 -2.23 19.31
CA ASP A 88 5.38 -3.06 18.95
C ASP A 88 4.87 -3.88 20.13
N GLY A 89 5.79 -4.46 20.91
CA GLY A 89 5.44 -5.23 22.09
C GLY A 89 4.71 -4.41 23.17
N MET A 90 5.15 -3.18 23.39
CA MET A 90 4.48 -2.27 24.33
C MET A 90 3.08 -1.88 23.82
N VAL A 91 2.97 -1.55 22.56
CA VAL A 91 1.71 -1.13 21.93
C VAL A 91 0.69 -2.27 21.97
N VAL A 92 1.10 -3.50 21.64
CA VAL A 92 0.21 -4.67 21.66
C VAL A 92 -0.27 -5.01 23.07
N ALA A 93 0.64 -5.00 24.06
CA ALA A 93 0.29 -5.28 25.45
C ALA A 93 -0.66 -4.22 26.03
N LEU A 94 -0.44 -2.94 25.72
CA LEU A 94 -1.32 -1.84 26.14
C LEU A 94 -2.69 -1.97 25.49
N THR A 95 -2.77 -2.22 24.20
CA THR A 95 -4.04 -2.40 23.48
C THR A 95 -4.83 -3.57 24.04
N ALA A 96 -4.18 -4.71 24.29
CA ALA A 96 -4.81 -5.87 24.90
C ALA A 96 -5.37 -5.57 26.29
N ARG A 97 -4.64 -4.81 27.13
CA ARG A 97 -5.11 -4.39 28.46
C ARG A 97 -6.30 -3.43 28.37
N VAL A 98 -6.29 -2.49 27.42
CA VAL A 98 -7.42 -1.58 27.20
C VAL A 98 -8.66 -2.37 26.77
N LEU A 99 -8.54 -3.31 25.86
CA LEU A 99 -9.64 -4.16 25.43
C LEU A 99 -10.18 -5.00 26.59
N THR A 100 -9.30 -5.65 27.36
CA THR A 100 -9.71 -6.48 28.49
C THR A 100 -10.42 -5.70 29.59
N ASN A 101 -9.93 -4.49 29.92
CA ASN A 101 -10.40 -3.74 31.09
C ASN A 101 -11.49 -2.69 30.76
N SER A 102 -11.46 -2.13 29.56
CA SER A 102 -12.26 -0.95 29.20
C SER A 102 -13.28 -1.20 28.09
N HIS A 103 -13.16 -2.32 27.36
CA HIS A 103 -14.15 -2.67 26.34
C HIS A 103 -15.51 -2.97 27.00
N TYR A 104 -16.61 -2.60 26.35
CA TYR A 104 -17.97 -2.72 26.92
C TYR A 104 -18.34 -4.18 27.28
N LEU A 105 -17.82 -5.17 26.54
CA LEU A 105 -18.01 -6.60 26.84
C LEU A 105 -17.26 -7.08 28.08
N ARG A 106 -16.22 -6.36 28.52
CA ARG A 106 -15.37 -6.72 29.69
C ARG A 106 -14.94 -8.18 29.71
N ARG A 107 -14.63 -8.72 28.54
CA ARG A 107 -14.29 -10.14 28.37
C ARG A 107 -12.79 -10.34 28.60
N ALA A 108 -12.43 -11.38 29.35
CA ALA A 108 -11.03 -11.76 29.50
C ALA A 108 -10.45 -12.22 28.13
N LEU A 109 -9.18 -11.92 27.91
CA LEU A 109 -8.43 -12.43 26.75
C LEU A 109 -7.90 -13.84 27.08
N ASP A 110 -8.83 -14.79 27.11
CA ASP A 110 -8.61 -16.20 27.40
C ASP A 110 -8.30 -17.04 26.13
N ALA A 111 -8.23 -18.36 26.26
CA ALA A 111 -7.95 -19.27 25.15
C ALA A 111 -9.03 -19.21 24.04
N GLU A 112 -10.31 -18.98 24.39
CA GLU A 112 -11.38 -18.82 23.41
C GLU A 112 -11.19 -17.52 22.59
N MET A 113 -10.89 -16.43 23.28
CA MET A 113 -10.59 -15.15 22.62
C MET A 113 -9.30 -15.23 21.80
N SER A 114 -8.29 -15.96 22.29
CA SER A 114 -7.08 -16.27 21.53
C SER A 114 -7.40 -16.97 20.21
N ALA A 115 -8.25 -18.00 20.23
CA ALA A 115 -8.68 -18.72 19.04
C ALA A 115 -9.46 -17.84 18.06
N ARG A 116 -10.34 -16.95 18.56
CA ARG A 116 -11.05 -15.98 17.73
C ARG A 116 -10.10 -14.97 17.09
N PHE A 117 -9.16 -14.44 17.87
CA PHE A 117 -8.14 -13.52 17.41
C PHE A 117 -7.27 -14.14 16.32
N PHE A 118 -6.76 -15.35 16.57
CA PHE A 118 -5.99 -16.14 15.61
C PHE A 118 -6.75 -16.29 14.29
N ARG A 119 -7.99 -16.77 14.33
CA ARG A 119 -8.82 -16.94 13.14
C ARG A 119 -9.06 -15.62 12.43
N ARG A 120 -9.36 -14.55 13.17
CA ARG A 120 -9.64 -13.23 12.60
C ARG A 120 -8.45 -12.64 11.86
N TYR A 121 -7.24 -12.89 12.33
CA TYR A 121 -6.04 -12.40 11.66
C TYR A 121 -5.84 -13.05 10.28
N PHE A 122 -6.06 -14.37 10.16
CA PHE A 122 -6.07 -15.05 8.87
C PHE A 122 -7.17 -14.52 7.94
N ASP A 123 -8.38 -14.33 8.46
CA ASP A 123 -9.51 -13.84 7.67
C ASP A 123 -9.31 -12.38 7.19
N LEU A 124 -8.57 -11.55 7.93
CA LEU A 124 -8.21 -10.19 7.50
C LEU A 124 -7.17 -10.19 6.38
N LEU A 125 -6.18 -11.07 6.45
CA LEU A 125 -5.16 -11.19 5.42
C LEU A 125 -5.72 -11.84 4.15
N ASP A 126 -6.58 -12.84 4.29
CA ASP A 126 -7.11 -13.64 3.17
C ASP A 126 -8.64 -13.83 3.25
N PRO A 127 -9.43 -12.76 3.09
CA PRO A 127 -10.89 -12.81 3.31
C PRO A 127 -11.66 -13.69 2.31
N LEU A 128 -11.04 -14.07 1.21
CA LEU A 128 -11.62 -14.96 0.20
C LEU A 128 -11.04 -16.36 0.21
N HIS A 129 -10.16 -16.66 1.16
CA HIS A 129 -9.47 -17.95 1.29
C HIS A 129 -8.80 -18.40 -0.01
N MET A 130 -8.05 -17.48 -0.59
CA MET A 130 -7.41 -17.64 -1.90
C MET A 130 -5.91 -17.89 -1.81
N HIS A 131 -5.27 -17.54 -0.69
CA HIS A 131 -3.81 -17.51 -0.59
C HIS A 131 -3.29 -18.56 0.39
N PHE A 132 -3.70 -18.52 1.67
CA PHE A 132 -3.27 -19.52 2.63
C PHE A 132 -3.68 -20.93 2.24
N LEU A 133 -2.94 -21.92 2.74
CA LEU A 133 -3.23 -23.33 2.63
C LEU A 133 -3.68 -23.89 3.98
N LYS A 134 -4.44 -24.98 4.00
CA LYS A 134 -4.76 -25.70 5.26
C LYS A 134 -3.49 -26.16 5.98
N THR A 135 -2.43 -26.47 5.24
CA THR A 135 -1.11 -26.80 5.80
C THR A 135 -0.48 -25.61 6.52
N ASP A 136 -0.64 -24.38 6.02
CA ASP A 136 -0.15 -23.18 6.71
C ASP A 136 -0.88 -22.96 8.04
N LEU A 137 -2.22 -23.06 8.02
CA LEU A 137 -3.00 -22.90 9.24
C LEU A 137 -2.61 -23.96 10.28
N LYS A 138 -2.37 -25.19 9.85
CA LYS A 138 -1.94 -26.28 10.74
C LYS A 138 -0.56 -26.02 11.35
N GLU A 139 0.36 -25.45 10.60
CA GLU A 139 1.70 -25.07 11.10
C GLU A 139 1.59 -24.03 12.22
N PHE A 140 0.73 -23.01 12.05
CA PHE A 140 0.50 -21.96 13.02
C PHE A 140 -0.50 -22.33 14.14
N GLU A 141 -1.17 -23.49 14.07
CA GLU A 141 -2.18 -23.91 15.06
C GLU A 141 -1.65 -23.95 16.50
N GLN A 142 -0.33 -24.15 16.68
CA GLN A 142 0.34 -24.10 17.98
C GLN A 142 0.14 -22.76 18.71
N TYR A 143 -0.07 -21.66 17.98
CA TYR A 143 -0.27 -20.33 18.55
C TYR A 143 -1.73 -20.03 18.89
N ARG A 144 -2.67 -20.84 18.42
CA ARG A 144 -4.11 -20.57 18.53
C ARG A 144 -4.59 -20.31 19.95
N SER A 145 -4.14 -21.10 20.92
CA SER A 145 -4.54 -20.97 22.32
C SER A 145 -3.61 -20.08 23.14
N SER A 146 -2.38 -19.85 22.68
CA SER A 146 -1.34 -19.12 23.42
C SER A 146 -1.15 -17.67 22.98
N LEU A 147 -1.77 -17.25 21.87
CA LEU A 147 -1.61 -15.92 21.31
C LEU A 147 -2.02 -14.82 22.30
N SER A 148 -3.06 -15.08 23.12
CA SER A 148 -3.47 -14.17 24.20
C SER A 148 -2.38 -13.94 25.25
N ASP A 149 -1.71 -15.00 25.68
CA ASP A 149 -0.62 -14.90 26.67
C ASP A 149 0.61 -14.23 26.09
N MET A 150 0.97 -14.52 24.83
CA MET A 150 2.06 -13.87 24.12
C MET A 150 1.86 -12.34 24.06
N VAL A 151 0.64 -11.92 23.72
CA VAL A 151 0.27 -10.51 23.59
C VAL A 151 0.22 -9.80 24.94
N LEU A 152 -0.46 -10.39 25.95
CA LEU A 152 -0.68 -9.75 27.25
C LEU A 152 0.54 -9.72 28.15
N ARG A 153 1.31 -10.83 28.18
CA ARG A 153 2.39 -11.03 29.15
C ARG A 153 3.75 -10.61 28.61
N VAL A 154 4.00 -10.93 27.34
CA VAL A 154 5.32 -10.76 26.73
C VAL A 154 5.34 -9.58 25.75
N GLY A 155 4.17 -9.26 25.16
CA GLY A 155 4.11 -8.27 24.09
C GLY A 155 4.79 -8.79 22.81
N ASP A 156 4.76 -10.10 22.59
CA ASP A 156 5.40 -10.72 21.43
C ASP A 156 4.50 -10.60 20.19
N THR A 157 5.04 -9.99 19.15
CA THR A 157 4.40 -9.79 17.85
C THR A 157 5.10 -10.56 16.73
N SER A 158 6.07 -11.42 17.06
CA SER A 158 6.81 -12.22 16.06
C SER A 158 5.87 -13.07 15.20
N VAL A 159 4.87 -13.69 15.83
CA VAL A 159 3.86 -14.51 15.16
C VAL A 159 3.08 -13.74 14.09
N ALA A 160 2.79 -12.45 14.33
CA ALA A 160 2.13 -11.61 13.34
C ALA A 160 2.98 -11.48 12.07
N ASN A 161 4.27 -11.25 12.24
CA ASN A 161 5.22 -11.11 11.13
C ASN A 161 5.48 -12.46 10.41
N GLU A 162 5.50 -13.57 11.15
CA GLU A 162 5.66 -14.91 10.56
C GLU A 162 4.46 -15.29 9.69
N ILE A 163 3.24 -15.10 10.19
CA ILE A 163 2.00 -15.36 9.44
C ILE A 163 1.93 -14.44 8.23
N PHE A 164 2.26 -13.15 8.39
CA PHE A 164 2.29 -12.20 7.28
C PHE A 164 3.33 -12.57 6.22
N SER A 165 4.52 -12.99 6.62
CA SER A 165 5.56 -13.45 5.70
C SER A 165 5.10 -14.67 4.89
N ARG A 166 4.41 -15.63 5.53
CA ARG A 166 3.80 -16.76 4.83
C ARG A 166 2.71 -16.29 3.84
N PHE A 167 1.90 -15.32 4.23
CA PHE A 167 0.90 -14.74 3.34
C PHE A 167 1.56 -14.13 2.08
N ILE A 168 2.62 -13.34 2.24
CA ILE A 168 3.38 -12.75 1.11
C ILE A 168 3.97 -13.84 0.21
N GLU A 169 4.53 -14.90 0.79
CA GLU A 169 5.02 -16.06 0.02
C GLU A 169 3.91 -16.64 -0.88
N ARG A 170 2.71 -16.83 -0.35
CA ARG A 170 1.56 -17.36 -1.10
C ARG A 170 1.07 -16.39 -2.19
N VAL A 171 1.04 -15.09 -1.89
CA VAL A 171 0.73 -14.05 -2.89
C VAL A 171 1.75 -14.07 -4.03
N ASP A 172 3.05 -14.16 -3.71
CA ASP A 172 4.13 -14.22 -4.70
C ASP A 172 4.00 -15.46 -5.59
N GLN A 173 3.78 -16.65 -5.00
CA GLN A 173 3.56 -17.89 -5.73
C GLN A 173 2.35 -17.80 -6.68
N ARG A 174 1.28 -17.14 -6.26
CA ARG A 174 0.11 -16.90 -7.11
C ARG A 174 0.46 -15.97 -8.28
N VAL A 175 1.13 -14.86 -8.00
CA VAL A 175 1.49 -13.88 -9.04
C VAL A 175 2.47 -14.48 -10.04
N ALA A 176 3.43 -15.29 -9.59
CA ALA A 176 4.36 -16.02 -10.47
C ALA A 176 3.63 -17.00 -11.39
N LEU A 177 2.67 -17.78 -10.86
CA LEU A 177 1.83 -18.67 -11.68
C LEU A 177 1.06 -17.87 -12.74
N VAL A 178 0.42 -16.76 -12.33
CA VAL A 178 -0.36 -15.91 -13.23
C VAL A 178 0.53 -15.33 -14.34
N ALA A 179 1.71 -14.82 -14.01
CA ALA A 179 2.65 -14.31 -15.01
C ALA A 179 2.99 -15.39 -16.06
N GLY A 180 3.30 -16.62 -15.63
CA GLY A 180 3.55 -17.75 -16.54
C GLY A 180 2.35 -18.08 -17.43
N LEU A 181 1.14 -18.07 -16.89
CA LEU A 181 -0.08 -18.34 -17.65
C LEU A 181 -0.40 -17.21 -18.66
N LEU A 182 -0.16 -15.95 -18.31
CA LEU A 182 -0.35 -14.81 -19.20
C LEU A 182 0.68 -14.80 -20.36
N ILE A 183 1.93 -15.26 -20.13
CA ILE A 183 2.93 -15.42 -21.19
C ILE A 183 2.42 -16.42 -22.24
N THR A 184 1.90 -17.56 -21.82
CA THR A 184 1.40 -18.57 -22.77
C THR A 184 0.12 -18.14 -23.49
N ASN A 185 -0.67 -17.28 -22.85
CA ASN A 185 -1.95 -16.71 -23.35
C ASN A 185 -2.89 -17.76 -23.99
N ARG A 186 -2.91 -18.99 -23.42
CA ARG A 186 -3.75 -20.10 -23.91
C ARG A 186 -4.95 -20.29 -23.00
N PHE A 187 -6.02 -19.51 -23.24
CA PHE A 187 -7.25 -19.60 -22.46
C PHE A 187 -8.36 -20.20 -23.33
N GLU A 188 -8.82 -21.40 -22.94
CA GLU A 188 -9.98 -22.07 -23.55
C GLU A 188 -11.20 -21.95 -22.66
N PHE A 189 -12.37 -21.69 -23.27
CA PHE A 189 -13.63 -21.44 -22.58
C PHE A 189 -14.76 -22.36 -23.09
N LYS A 190 -14.40 -23.50 -23.66
CA LYS A 190 -15.36 -24.49 -24.21
C LYS A 190 -15.64 -25.63 -23.23
N THR A 191 -15.57 -25.37 -21.95
CA THR A 191 -15.80 -26.38 -20.90
C THR A 191 -16.99 -25.97 -20.02
N ASP A 192 -17.67 -26.95 -19.42
CA ASP A 192 -18.75 -26.75 -18.45
C ASP A 192 -18.24 -26.39 -17.04
N GLU A 193 -16.98 -25.95 -16.95
CA GLU A 193 -16.35 -25.59 -15.69
C GLU A 193 -17.01 -24.35 -15.09
N THR A 194 -17.37 -24.42 -13.82
CA THR A 194 -17.96 -23.32 -13.06
C THR A 194 -16.97 -22.76 -12.06
N TYR A 195 -17.04 -21.45 -11.83
CA TYR A 195 -16.27 -20.76 -10.81
C TYR A 195 -17.16 -19.82 -10.00
N SER A 196 -17.09 -19.92 -8.66
CA SER A 196 -17.77 -18.99 -7.76
C SER A 196 -16.76 -17.94 -7.26
N PRO A 197 -16.94 -16.65 -7.58
CA PRO A 197 -16.02 -15.59 -7.13
C PRO A 197 -16.15 -15.27 -5.64
N ASN A 198 -17.33 -15.54 -5.02
CA ASN A 198 -17.54 -15.33 -3.61
C ASN A 198 -17.10 -16.57 -2.82
N ARG A 199 -15.90 -16.50 -2.25
CA ARG A 199 -15.29 -17.58 -1.48
C ARG A 199 -15.22 -17.30 0.03
N LYS A 200 -15.88 -16.27 0.53
CA LYS A 200 -15.81 -15.85 1.95
C LYS A 200 -16.09 -16.99 2.95
N HIS A 201 -16.87 -17.99 2.56
CA HIS A 201 -17.21 -19.15 3.39
C HIS A 201 -16.67 -20.46 2.83
N ALA A 202 -15.83 -20.42 1.80
CA ALA A 202 -15.17 -21.62 1.29
C ALA A 202 -13.99 -21.97 2.19
N ASP A 203 -13.61 -23.26 2.15
CA ASP A 203 -12.37 -23.70 2.77
C ASP A 203 -11.14 -23.13 2.06
N TRP A 204 -10.04 -23.01 2.80
CA TRP A 204 -8.73 -22.82 2.21
C TRP A 204 -8.31 -24.06 1.41
N PRO A 205 -7.55 -23.90 0.32
CA PRO A 205 -6.96 -25.04 -0.40
C PRO A 205 -6.18 -25.95 0.55
N ALA A 206 -6.24 -27.24 0.31
CA ALA A 206 -5.55 -28.21 1.15
C ALA A 206 -4.03 -28.04 1.06
N ASP A 207 -3.55 -27.85 -0.16
CA ASP A 207 -2.12 -27.74 -0.50
C ASP A 207 -1.88 -26.80 -1.68
N LEU A 208 -0.62 -26.70 -2.11
CA LEU A 208 -0.21 -25.83 -3.19
C LEU A 208 -0.77 -26.26 -4.56
N GLU A 209 -1.04 -27.54 -4.77
CA GLU A 209 -1.60 -28.05 -6.02
C GLU A 209 -3.06 -27.58 -6.18
N GLU A 210 -3.87 -27.77 -5.12
CA GLU A 210 -5.25 -27.27 -5.10
C GLU A 210 -5.30 -25.74 -5.20
N ALA A 211 -4.37 -25.04 -4.54
CA ALA A 211 -4.26 -23.58 -4.65
C ALA A 211 -3.94 -23.14 -6.08
N ARG A 212 -3.00 -23.80 -6.76
CA ARG A 212 -2.66 -23.50 -8.17
C ARG A 212 -3.85 -23.72 -9.10
N ALA A 213 -4.58 -24.82 -8.92
CA ALA A 213 -5.80 -25.09 -9.68
C ALA A 213 -6.86 -23.98 -9.45
N LEU A 214 -7.06 -23.56 -8.19
CA LEU A 214 -7.94 -22.46 -7.84
C LEU A 214 -7.52 -21.13 -8.47
N TRP A 215 -6.23 -20.78 -8.43
CA TRP A 215 -5.70 -19.55 -9.01
C TRP A 215 -5.83 -19.53 -10.54
N GLN A 216 -5.64 -20.68 -11.18
CA GLN A 216 -5.85 -20.82 -12.62
C GLN A 216 -7.32 -20.63 -13.00
N LYS A 217 -8.25 -21.21 -12.24
CA LYS A 217 -9.70 -21.02 -12.45
C LYS A 217 -10.09 -19.56 -12.27
N HIS A 218 -9.55 -18.90 -11.23
CA HIS A 218 -9.79 -17.48 -10.98
C HIS A 218 -9.28 -16.61 -12.12
N LEU A 219 -8.04 -16.86 -12.60
CA LEU A 219 -7.47 -16.12 -13.73
C LEU A 219 -8.30 -16.30 -15.02
N ARG A 220 -8.78 -17.52 -15.29
CA ARG A 220 -9.68 -17.78 -16.43
C ARG A 220 -10.97 -16.99 -16.30
N TYR A 221 -11.55 -16.94 -15.10
CA TYR A 221 -12.72 -16.12 -14.83
C TYR A 221 -12.45 -14.63 -15.07
N GLU A 222 -11.36 -14.08 -14.56
CA GLU A 222 -10.99 -12.67 -14.79
C GLU A 222 -10.77 -12.38 -16.27
N TYR A 223 -10.09 -13.26 -17.00
CA TYR A 223 -9.86 -13.13 -18.44
C TYR A 223 -11.21 -13.15 -19.20
N LEU A 224 -12.11 -14.07 -18.85
CA LEU A 224 -13.44 -14.16 -19.46
C LEU A 224 -14.27 -12.89 -19.22
N GLN A 225 -14.23 -12.31 -18.02
CA GLN A 225 -14.92 -11.05 -17.72
C GLN A 225 -14.43 -9.90 -18.62
N GLU A 226 -13.11 -9.78 -18.79
CA GLU A 226 -12.55 -8.75 -19.67
C GLU A 226 -12.88 -9.00 -21.15
N LYS A 227 -12.95 -10.28 -21.57
CA LYS A 227 -13.36 -10.67 -22.92
C LYS A 227 -14.84 -10.37 -23.18
N LEU A 228 -15.73 -10.60 -22.21
CA LEU A 228 -17.15 -10.24 -22.28
C LEU A 228 -17.34 -8.72 -22.38
N ASN A 229 -16.43 -7.94 -21.78
CA ASN A 229 -16.35 -6.49 -21.94
C ASN A 229 -15.78 -6.05 -23.30
N LYS A 230 -15.64 -6.98 -24.26
CA LYS A 230 -15.18 -6.74 -25.65
C LYS A 230 -13.75 -6.22 -25.76
N LYS A 231 -12.90 -6.39 -24.75
CA LYS A 231 -11.49 -6.04 -24.84
C LYS A 231 -10.73 -7.00 -25.75
N LYS A 232 -9.73 -6.47 -26.45
CA LYS A 232 -8.80 -7.28 -27.24
C LYS A 232 -7.83 -8.04 -26.32
N SER A 233 -7.23 -9.12 -26.81
CA SER A 233 -6.30 -9.96 -26.04
C SER A 233 -5.17 -9.14 -25.38
N ASP A 234 -4.52 -8.26 -26.15
CA ASP A 234 -3.40 -7.45 -25.64
C ASP A 234 -3.84 -6.48 -24.54
N GLU A 235 -5.03 -5.92 -24.64
CA GLU A 235 -5.61 -5.05 -23.60
C GLU A 235 -5.94 -5.84 -22.32
N ILE A 236 -6.42 -7.10 -22.49
CA ILE A 236 -6.69 -8.01 -21.38
C ILE A 236 -5.39 -8.34 -20.66
N LEU A 237 -4.35 -8.74 -21.39
CA LEU A 237 -3.03 -9.06 -20.82
C LEU A 237 -2.47 -7.85 -20.05
N LYS A 238 -2.51 -6.66 -20.63
CA LYS A 238 -2.08 -5.42 -19.98
C LYS A 238 -2.89 -5.14 -18.69
N THR A 239 -4.21 -5.31 -18.76
CA THR A 239 -5.10 -5.05 -17.61
C THR A 239 -4.83 -6.02 -16.47
N LEU A 240 -4.73 -7.33 -16.76
CA LEU A 240 -4.49 -8.36 -15.76
C LEU A 240 -3.07 -8.25 -15.18
N SER A 241 -2.05 -8.04 -16.02
CA SER A 241 -0.67 -7.82 -15.55
C SER A 241 -0.59 -6.63 -14.60
N ALA A 242 -1.22 -5.50 -14.92
CA ALA A 242 -1.27 -4.34 -14.05
C ALA A 242 -2.05 -4.61 -12.73
N ARG A 243 -3.10 -5.45 -12.76
CA ARG A 243 -3.86 -5.85 -11.57
C ARG A 243 -3.01 -6.67 -10.61
N TYR A 244 -2.32 -7.69 -11.11
CA TYR A 244 -1.45 -8.55 -10.29
C TYR A 244 -0.17 -7.85 -9.85
N LYS A 245 0.38 -6.94 -10.67
CA LYS A 245 1.46 -6.03 -10.26
C LYS A 245 1.06 -5.18 -9.05
N ARG A 246 -0.15 -4.59 -9.07
CA ARG A 246 -0.66 -3.84 -7.91
C ARG A 246 -0.89 -4.73 -6.70
N LEU A 247 -1.40 -5.94 -6.89
CA LEU A 247 -1.62 -6.89 -5.79
C LEU A 247 -0.33 -7.16 -5.01
N ILE A 248 0.73 -7.61 -5.71
CA ILE A 248 2.00 -7.93 -5.03
C ILE A 248 2.68 -6.67 -4.48
N LYS A 249 2.62 -5.53 -5.19
CA LYS A 249 3.18 -4.27 -4.73
C LYS A 249 2.50 -3.78 -3.44
N SER A 250 1.17 -3.76 -3.40
CA SER A 250 0.42 -3.27 -2.25
C SER A 250 0.66 -4.05 -0.97
N TRP A 251 0.81 -5.37 -1.05
CA TRP A 251 1.11 -6.21 0.09
C TRP A 251 2.59 -6.23 0.45
N GLY A 252 3.47 -6.25 -0.55
CA GLY A 252 4.92 -6.32 -0.36
C GLY A 252 5.56 -5.01 0.12
N GLU A 253 4.86 -3.89 0.04
CA GLU A 253 5.31 -2.59 0.55
C GLU A 253 4.87 -2.31 1.99
N LEU A 254 4.09 -3.20 2.61
CA LEU A 254 3.73 -3.05 4.01
C LEU A 254 4.97 -3.21 4.90
N ASP A 255 5.07 -2.33 5.89
CA ASP A 255 6.11 -2.39 6.90
C ASP A 255 5.59 -2.98 8.22
N HIS A 256 6.45 -3.05 9.24
CA HIS A 256 6.08 -3.63 10.53
C HIS A 256 4.92 -2.88 11.22
N GLU A 257 4.79 -1.56 11.04
CA GLU A 257 3.69 -0.79 11.61
C GLU A 257 2.36 -1.14 10.96
N ASP A 258 2.36 -1.34 9.63
CA ASP A 258 1.18 -1.79 8.88
C ASP A 258 0.74 -3.19 9.33
N VAL A 259 1.70 -4.11 9.52
CA VAL A 259 1.43 -5.48 10.00
C VAL A 259 0.92 -5.46 11.44
N LEU A 260 1.54 -4.67 12.32
CA LEU A 260 1.06 -4.46 13.68
C LEU A 260 -0.38 -3.94 13.70
N GLN A 261 -0.70 -2.98 12.84
CA GLN A 261 -2.06 -2.45 12.73
C GLN A 261 -3.07 -3.52 12.33
N LEU A 262 -2.77 -4.35 11.31
CA LEU A 262 -3.63 -5.46 10.91
C LEU A 262 -3.83 -6.45 12.05
N PHE A 263 -2.77 -6.76 12.79
CA PHE A 263 -2.80 -7.68 13.92
C PHE A 263 -3.66 -7.13 15.07
N LEU A 264 -3.50 -5.86 15.42
CA LEU A 264 -4.30 -5.21 16.47
C LEU A 264 -5.76 -4.98 16.06
N THR A 265 -6.01 -4.73 14.78
CA THR A 265 -7.37 -4.74 14.22
C THR A 265 -8.02 -6.12 14.39
N ALA A 266 -7.30 -7.21 14.11
CA ALA A 266 -7.79 -8.57 14.33
C ALA A 266 -8.12 -8.83 15.80
N LEU A 267 -7.26 -8.37 16.71
CA LEU A 267 -7.49 -8.46 18.15
C LEU A 267 -8.75 -7.68 18.58
N ALA A 268 -8.89 -6.44 18.14
CA ALA A 268 -10.07 -5.62 18.46
C ALA A 268 -11.36 -6.25 17.92
N GLN A 269 -11.33 -6.74 16.68
CA GLN A 269 -12.49 -7.38 16.04
C GLN A 269 -12.79 -8.79 16.57
N ALA A 270 -11.88 -9.43 17.32
CA ALA A 270 -12.19 -10.64 18.07
C ALA A 270 -13.15 -10.36 19.24
N TYR A 271 -13.10 -9.15 19.81
CA TYR A 271 -14.03 -8.70 20.83
C TYR A 271 -15.38 -8.31 20.23
N ASP A 272 -15.37 -7.47 19.20
CA ASP A 272 -16.57 -6.94 18.57
C ASP A 272 -16.25 -6.51 17.12
N PRO A 273 -17.07 -6.89 16.11
CA PRO A 273 -16.80 -6.59 14.72
C PRO A 273 -16.77 -5.09 14.37
N HIS A 274 -17.28 -4.21 15.25
CA HIS A 274 -17.24 -2.76 15.07
C HIS A 274 -16.06 -2.09 15.78
N SER A 275 -15.31 -2.85 16.59
CA SER A 275 -14.08 -2.37 17.22
C SER A 275 -12.91 -2.44 16.25
N ASP A 276 -12.11 -1.39 16.20
CA ASP A 276 -10.96 -1.30 15.31
C ASP A 276 -9.76 -0.66 16.02
N TYR A 277 -8.56 -0.96 15.52
CA TYR A 277 -7.34 -0.31 15.92
C TYR A 277 -6.89 0.65 14.82
N MET A 278 -6.68 1.89 15.17
CA MET A 278 -6.17 2.92 14.25
C MET A 278 -4.72 3.22 14.58
N GLY A 279 -3.82 2.95 13.64
CA GLY A 279 -2.46 3.46 13.70
C GLY A 279 -2.44 5.00 13.59
N LYS A 280 -1.27 5.61 13.81
CA LYS A 280 -1.11 7.08 13.89
C LYS A 280 -1.72 7.80 12.69
N ALA A 281 -1.35 7.40 11.47
CA ALA A 281 -1.84 8.03 10.24
C ALA A 281 -3.37 7.89 10.06
N GLN A 282 -3.94 6.74 10.41
CA GLN A 282 -5.39 6.54 10.35
C GLN A 282 -6.13 7.38 11.39
N LEU A 283 -5.59 7.46 12.62
CA LEU A 283 -6.16 8.29 13.69
C LEU A 283 -6.13 9.77 13.32
N GLU A 284 -5.06 10.26 12.69
CA GLU A 284 -4.98 11.63 12.20
C GLU A 284 -6.02 11.90 11.11
N ASN A 285 -6.17 11.01 10.14
CA ASN A 285 -7.20 11.11 9.10
C ASN A 285 -8.62 11.06 9.70
N PHE A 286 -8.86 10.18 10.67
CA PHE A 286 -10.13 10.10 11.38
C PHE A 286 -10.42 11.42 12.13
N ALA A 287 -9.44 11.97 12.83
CA ALA A 287 -9.58 13.24 13.54
C ALA A 287 -9.85 14.42 12.59
N ILE A 288 -9.23 14.45 11.41
CA ILE A 288 -9.49 15.43 10.35
C ILE A 288 -10.96 15.33 9.89
N ASN A 289 -11.43 14.11 9.60
CA ASN A 289 -12.80 13.88 9.14
C ASN A 289 -13.83 14.24 10.21
N MET A 290 -13.55 13.94 11.47
CA MET A 290 -14.46 14.27 12.59
C MET A 290 -14.50 15.77 12.92
N LYS A 291 -13.36 16.44 12.83
CA LYS A 291 -13.28 17.89 13.10
C LYS A 291 -13.73 18.75 11.93
N LEU A 292 -13.97 18.16 10.74
CA LEU A 292 -14.29 18.86 9.49
C LEU A 292 -13.32 20.01 9.19
N SER A 293 -12.08 19.91 9.68
CA SER A 293 -11.04 20.94 9.51
C SER A 293 -9.75 20.28 9.04
N LEU A 294 -9.27 20.73 7.91
CA LEU A 294 -8.02 20.27 7.29
C LEU A 294 -6.96 21.37 7.42
N PHE A 295 -5.85 21.05 8.09
CA PHE A 295 -4.68 21.91 8.15
C PHE A 295 -3.62 21.36 7.19
N GLY A 296 -3.24 22.16 6.19
CA GLY A 296 -2.25 21.74 5.22
C GLY A 296 -2.04 22.80 4.13
N ILE A 297 -1.28 22.45 3.11
CA ILE A 297 -1.00 23.33 1.98
C ILE A 297 -2.22 23.59 1.09
N GLY A 298 -3.30 22.82 1.25
CA GLY A 298 -4.49 22.90 0.40
C GLY A 298 -4.24 22.32 -0.99
N ALA A 299 -3.57 21.17 -1.06
CA ALA A 299 -3.37 20.40 -2.29
C ALA A 299 -3.87 18.98 -2.07
N LEU A 300 -4.61 18.44 -3.02
CA LEU A 300 -4.94 17.03 -3.12
C LEU A 300 -3.78 16.31 -3.79
N LEU A 301 -3.20 15.35 -3.10
CA LEU A 301 -2.02 14.61 -3.55
C LEU A 301 -2.42 13.18 -3.91
N ARG A 302 -1.77 12.62 -4.95
CA ARG A 302 -1.94 11.25 -5.38
C ARG A 302 -0.59 10.66 -5.78
N MET A 303 -0.39 9.38 -5.53
CA MET A 303 0.74 8.65 -6.12
C MET A 303 0.46 8.38 -7.61
N ASP A 304 1.44 8.72 -8.45
CA ASP A 304 1.48 8.49 -9.89
C ASP A 304 2.80 7.77 -10.19
N ASP A 305 2.75 6.45 -10.25
CA ASP A 305 3.90 5.55 -10.16
C ASP A 305 4.73 5.82 -8.89
N ASP A 306 6.01 6.20 -9.03
CA ASP A 306 6.90 6.48 -7.90
C ASP A 306 6.89 7.97 -7.48
N TYR A 307 6.02 8.79 -8.06
CA TYR A 307 5.95 10.23 -7.79
C TYR A 307 4.69 10.61 -7.03
N CYS A 308 4.85 11.49 -6.04
CA CYS A 308 3.74 12.20 -5.43
C CYS A 308 3.32 13.35 -6.35
N LYS A 309 2.11 13.30 -6.89
CA LYS A 309 1.58 14.26 -7.86
C LYS A 309 0.47 15.12 -7.23
N ILE A 310 0.45 16.39 -7.55
CA ILE A 310 -0.64 17.29 -7.19
C ILE A 310 -1.80 17.03 -8.15
N GLU A 311 -2.90 16.49 -7.66
CA GLU A 311 -4.11 16.25 -8.45
C GLU A 311 -4.94 17.52 -8.60
N SER A 312 -5.14 18.25 -7.51
CA SER A 312 -5.86 19.52 -7.51
C SER A 312 -5.40 20.42 -6.36
N LEU A 313 -5.71 21.71 -6.47
CA LEU A 313 -5.50 22.69 -5.41
C LEU A 313 -6.84 23.16 -4.86
N THR A 314 -6.95 23.23 -3.53
CA THR A 314 -8.13 23.76 -2.86
C THR A 314 -8.24 25.27 -3.16
N PRO A 315 -9.35 25.76 -3.74
CA PRO A 315 -9.54 27.19 -3.98
C PRO A 315 -9.36 28.01 -2.69
N GLY A 316 -8.59 29.08 -2.77
CA GLY A 316 -8.26 29.92 -1.60
C GLY A 316 -7.29 29.30 -0.60
N GLY A 317 -6.81 28.07 -0.80
CA GLY A 317 -5.79 27.43 0.02
C GLY A 317 -4.40 28.06 -0.13
N PRO A 318 -3.46 27.78 0.80
CA PRO A 318 -2.11 28.33 0.77
C PRO A 318 -1.36 28.04 -0.55
N ALA A 319 -1.45 26.82 -1.08
CA ALA A 319 -0.82 26.43 -2.34
C ALA A 319 -1.41 27.21 -3.53
N ALA A 320 -2.74 27.33 -3.62
CA ALA A 320 -3.41 28.08 -4.68
C ALA A 320 -3.05 29.58 -4.63
N ARG A 321 -3.05 30.18 -3.42
CA ARG A 321 -2.68 31.59 -3.23
C ARG A 321 -1.21 31.87 -3.57
N SER A 322 -0.33 30.91 -3.36
CA SER A 322 1.10 31.06 -3.66
C SER A 322 1.38 31.20 -5.16
N LYS A 323 0.50 30.68 -6.02
CA LYS A 323 0.64 30.57 -7.49
C LYS A 323 1.92 29.85 -7.95
N LYS A 324 2.59 29.13 -7.03
CA LYS A 324 3.86 28.46 -7.28
C LYS A 324 3.68 26.95 -7.54
N LEU A 325 2.54 26.40 -7.15
CA LEU A 325 2.15 25.01 -7.37
C LEU A 325 0.97 24.97 -8.33
N LYS A 326 0.95 23.96 -9.19
CA LYS A 326 -0.09 23.74 -10.19
C LYS A 326 -0.56 22.27 -10.13
N PRO A 327 -1.79 21.96 -10.54
CA PRO A 327 -2.20 20.60 -10.83
C PRO A 327 -1.22 19.93 -11.81
N ASN A 328 -0.95 18.67 -11.58
CA ASN A 328 0.02 17.82 -12.28
C ASN A 328 1.51 18.04 -11.93
N ASP A 329 1.86 18.99 -11.07
CA ASP A 329 3.23 19.07 -10.56
C ASP A 329 3.58 17.82 -9.75
N ARG A 330 4.86 17.37 -9.86
CA ARG A 330 5.40 16.22 -9.13
C ARG A 330 6.28 16.71 -7.99
N ILE A 331 6.06 16.19 -6.79
CA ILE A 331 6.88 16.46 -5.61
C ILE A 331 8.04 15.47 -5.64
N ILE A 332 9.27 15.99 -5.75
CA ILE A 332 10.48 15.17 -5.81
C ILE A 332 11.31 15.26 -4.54
N ALA A 333 11.15 16.33 -3.77
CA ALA A 333 11.83 16.50 -2.50
C ALA A 333 11.02 17.35 -1.52
N VAL A 334 11.16 17.08 -0.24
CA VAL A 334 10.54 17.81 0.88
C VAL A 334 11.63 18.27 1.82
N GLN A 335 11.54 19.52 2.31
CA GLN A 335 12.50 20.06 3.27
C GLN A 335 11.77 20.60 4.49
N GLN A 336 12.13 20.10 5.65
CA GLN A 336 11.69 20.69 6.92
C GLN A 336 12.49 21.94 7.26
N LYS A 337 11.92 22.80 8.12
CA LYS A 337 12.57 24.06 8.51
C LYS A 337 13.93 23.77 9.14
N GLY A 338 15.00 24.27 8.50
CA GLY A 338 16.37 24.12 9.00
C GLY A 338 17.08 22.82 8.63
N GLY A 339 16.40 21.89 7.94
CA GLY A 339 16.98 20.67 7.40
C GLY A 339 17.42 20.79 5.94
N GLU A 340 18.03 19.75 5.40
CA GLU A 340 18.34 19.61 3.98
C GLU A 340 17.13 19.03 3.24
N PRO A 341 17.01 19.30 1.91
CA PRO A 341 15.97 18.67 1.09
C PRO A 341 16.15 17.15 1.05
N VAL A 342 15.10 16.42 1.37
CA VAL A 342 15.05 14.96 1.33
C VAL A 342 14.33 14.55 0.06
N ASP A 343 14.97 13.69 -0.74
CA ASP A 343 14.34 13.07 -1.90
C ASP A 343 13.22 12.13 -1.44
N VAL A 344 12.03 12.27 -2.04
CA VAL A 344 10.83 11.50 -1.66
C VAL A 344 10.30 10.65 -2.81
N ILE A 345 11.06 10.48 -3.89
CA ILE A 345 10.69 9.62 -5.00
C ILE A 345 10.60 8.17 -4.50
N GLY A 346 9.49 7.50 -4.81
CA GLY A 346 9.23 6.13 -4.36
C GLY A 346 8.77 5.99 -2.91
N TRP A 347 8.62 7.09 -2.17
CA TRP A 347 8.09 7.04 -0.80
C TRP A 347 6.57 6.84 -0.77
N LYS A 348 6.06 6.22 0.30
CA LYS A 348 4.62 6.18 0.58
C LYS A 348 4.09 7.61 0.77
N LEU A 349 2.89 7.89 0.24
CA LEU A 349 2.25 9.22 0.35
C LEU A 349 2.16 9.70 1.80
N THR A 350 1.85 8.81 2.73
CA THR A 350 1.78 9.11 4.16
C THR A 350 3.09 9.65 4.72
N LYS A 351 4.23 9.04 4.33
CA LYS A 351 5.57 9.51 4.75
C LYS A 351 6.00 10.83 4.11
N ILE A 352 5.45 11.17 2.94
CA ILE A 352 5.72 12.44 2.25
C ILE A 352 4.98 13.59 2.95
N VAL A 353 3.81 13.30 3.50
CA VAL A 353 2.93 14.30 4.14
C VAL A 353 3.31 14.57 5.60
N GLU A 354 3.91 13.59 6.30
CA GLU A 354 4.47 13.76 7.65
C GLU A 354 5.65 14.72 7.67
#